data_ffd2ea11f9083ea3bc4bff1b0be91593
#
_entry.id   ffd2ea11f9083ea3bc4bff1b0be91593
#
_cell.length_a   1.000
_cell.length_b   1.000
_cell.length_c   1.000
_cell.angle_alpha   90.00
_cell.angle_beta   90.00
_cell.angle_gamma   90.00
#
_symmetry.space_group_name_H-M   'P 1'
#
loop_
_entity.id
_entity.type
_entity.pdbx_description
1 polymer ?
#
loop_
_entity_poly.entity_id
_entity_poly.type
_entity_poly.pdbx_seq_one_letter_code
_entity_poly.pdbx_strand_id
1 'polypeptide(L)'
;QRLSRNNEVFLIRNNLRWHQGELSVIRELADHNLADVFRQLHGYGLEEYSYLVRRKGEIVSKRRFDHVFASQELQPQACVYLNQFRELGLSDHSPIEVIFSPSTKIP
;
A
#
# COMPACT_ATOMS: atom_id res chain seq x y z
N GLN A 1 8.94 10.18 -11.19
CA GLN A 1 8.32 10.02 -11.12
C GLN A 1 7.62 10.16 -11.38
N ARG A 2 6.99 10.23 -11.33
CA ARG A 2 6.16 10.32 -11.31
C ARG A 2 5.38 10.22 -11.36
N LEU A 3 4.80 10.06 -11.49
CA LEU A 3 3.90 9.99 -11.43
C LEU A 3 2.91 9.90 -11.72
N SER A 4 1.76 9.47 -12.10
CA SER A 4 0.90 9.70 -12.20
C SER A 4 0.74 9.81 -12.45
N ARG A 5 0.62 9.54 -12.64
CA ARG A 5 1.48 9.96 -12.40
C ARG A 5 1.64 11.31 -12.01
N ASN A 6 0.87 12.32 -12.28
CA ASN A 6 0.97 13.66 -11.79
C ASN A 6 0.98 13.73 -10.28
N ASN A 7 0.18 12.89 -9.65
CA ASN A 7 0.15 12.83 -8.20
C ASN A 7 1.49 12.40 -7.65
N GLU A 8 2.11 11.48 -8.31
CA GLU A 8 3.42 11.01 -7.90
C GLU A 8 4.46 12.11 -8.00
N VAL A 9 4.41 12.86 -9.09
CA VAL A 9 5.34 13.98 -9.25
C VAL A 9 5.12 15.00 -8.16
N PHE A 10 3.86 15.29 -7.85
CA PHE A 10 3.54 16.23 -6.79
C PHE A 10 4.08 15.77 -5.45
N LEU A 11 3.93 14.50 -5.15
CA LEU A 11 4.42 13.95 -3.89
C LEU A 11 5.93 14.03 -3.79
N ILE A 12 6.63 13.74 -4.87
CA ILE A 12 8.09 13.84 -4.87
C ILE A 12 8.51 15.27 -4.60
N ARG A 13 7.85 16.23 -5.24
CA ARG A 13 8.19 17.61 -5.06
C ARG A 13 7.98 18.12 -3.65
N ASN A 14 6.85 17.75 -3.04
CA ASN A 14 6.45 18.31 -1.77
C ASN A 14 6.77 17.41 -0.60
N ASN A 15 6.99 16.14 -0.84
CA ASN A 15 7.20 15.15 0.22
C ASN A 15 8.31 14.17 -0.14
N LEU A 16 9.38 14.68 -0.71
CA LEU A 16 10.47 13.83 -1.17
C LEU A 16 11.02 12.95 -0.07
N ARG A 17 11.17 13.51 1.14
CA ARG A 17 11.72 12.73 2.25
C ARG A 17 10.81 11.56 2.61
N TRP A 18 9.50 11.81 2.62
CA TRP A 18 8.53 10.75 2.90
C TRP A 18 8.59 9.66 1.85
N HIS A 19 8.62 10.08 0.59
CA HIS A 19 8.65 9.13 -0.52
C HIS A 19 9.90 8.27 -0.47
N GLN A 20 11.05 8.88 -0.25
CA GLN A 20 12.31 8.15 -0.18
C GLN A 20 12.35 7.25 1.04
N GLY A 21 11.80 7.70 2.16
CA GLY A 21 11.73 6.88 3.36
C GLY A 21 10.88 5.64 3.15
N GLU A 22 9.73 5.80 2.52
CA GLU A 22 8.87 4.67 2.22
C GLU A 22 9.56 3.66 1.32
N LEU A 23 10.20 4.14 0.25
CA LEU A 23 10.89 3.26 -0.67
C LEU A 23 12.03 2.52 0.02
N SER A 24 12.74 3.20 0.90
CA SER A 24 13.83 2.60 1.62
C SER A 24 13.36 1.44 2.49
N VAL A 25 12.24 1.66 3.21
CA VAL A 25 11.67 0.62 4.05
C VAL A 25 11.21 -0.58 3.22
N ILE A 26 10.53 -0.32 2.11
CA ILE A 26 10.03 -1.39 1.26
C ILE A 26 11.19 -2.21 0.70
N ARG A 27 12.25 -1.54 0.27
CA ARG A 27 13.42 -2.24 -0.26
C ARG A 27 14.10 -3.08 0.80
N GLU A 28 14.25 -2.51 1.99
CA GLU A 28 14.91 -3.23 3.07
C GLU A 28 14.13 -4.47 3.45
N LEU A 29 12.80 -4.36 3.53
CA LEU A 29 11.97 -5.51 3.86
C LEU A 29 12.04 -6.55 2.76
N ALA A 30 12.08 -6.13 1.50
CA ALA A 30 12.23 -7.09 0.40
C ALA A 30 13.54 -7.84 0.47
N ASP A 31 14.61 -7.17 0.91
CA ASP A 31 15.91 -7.81 1.07
C ASP A 31 15.87 -8.89 2.14
N HIS A 32 14.91 -8.82 3.05
CA HIS A 32 14.72 -9.82 4.10
C HIS A 32 13.59 -10.79 3.76
N ASN A 33 13.24 -10.89 2.49
CA ASN A 33 12.18 -11.79 2.01
C ASN A 33 10.80 -11.42 2.55
N LEU A 34 10.57 -10.12 2.77
CA LEU A 34 9.28 -9.61 3.20
C LEU A 34 8.75 -8.69 2.12
N ALA A 35 7.95 -9.23 1.23
CA ALA A 35 7.42 -8.48 0.11
C ALA A 35 6.12 -7.79 0.47
N ASP A 36 5.90 -6.64 -0.15
CA ASP A 36 4.63 -5.92 -0.06
C ASP A 36 3.59 -6.76 -0.80
N VAL A 37 2.66 -7.34 -0.06
CA VAL A 37 1.72 -8.32 -0.61
C VAL A 37 0.85 -7.69 -1.70
N PHE A 38 0.40 -6.45 -1.50
CA PHE A 38 -0.43 -5.82 -2.51
C PHE A 38 0.31 -5.72 -3.84
N ARG A 39 1.57 -5.28 -3.81
CA ARG A 39 2.35 -5.14 -5.03
C ARG A 39 2.73 -6.48 -5.62
N GLN A 40 2.93 -7.46 -4.78
CA GLN A 40 3.24 -8.83 -5.25
C GLN A 40 2.10 -9.38 -6.09
N LEU A 41 0.86 -9.14 -5.67
CA LEU A 41 -0.31 -9.69 -6.35
C LEU A 41 -0.78 -8.81 -7.50
N HIS A 42 -0.65 -7.50 -7.37
CA HIS A 42 -1.25 -6.58 -8.34
C HIS A 42 -0.22 -5.82 -9.18
N GLY A 43 1.07 -5.94 -8.84
CA GLY A 43 2.10 -5.21 -9.56
C GLY A 43 2.14 -3.75 -9.14
N TYR A 44 2.93 -2.98 -9.86
CA TYR A 44 3.16 -1.58 -9.51
C TYR A 44 2.33 -0.61 -10.34
N GLY A 45 1.63 -1.11 -11.35
CA GLY A 45 0.83 -0.24 -12.20
C GLY A 45 -0.55 0.04 -11.68
N LEU A 46 -1.04 -0.78 -10.74
CA LEU A 46 -2.37 -0.57 -10.18
C LEU A 46 -2.30 0.48 -9.08
N GLU A 47 -3.08 1.53 -9.24
CA GLU A 47 -3.15 2.59 -8.24
C GLU A 47 -4.15 2.22 -7.17
N GLU A 48 -3.76 2.43 -5.93
CA GLU A 48 -4.65 2.20 -4.80
C GLU A 48 -4.22 3.11 -3.67
N TYR A 49 -5.14 3.41 -2.77
CA TYR A 49 -4.83 4.25 -1.64
C TYR A 49 -5.70 3.84 -0.46
N SER A 50 -5.17 4.04 0.74
CA SER A 50 -5.87 3.70 1.96
C SER A 50 -6.20 4.93 2.80
N TYR A 51 -5.72 6.09 2.38
CA TYR A 51 -5.91 7.31 3.14
C TYR A 51 -5.95 8.51 2.20
N LEU A 52 -6.85 9.44 2.51
CA LEU A 52 -6.96 10.69 1.77
C LEU A 52 -6.40 11.81 2.62
N VAL A 53 -5.39 12.50 2.10
CA VAL A 53 -4.85 13.67 2.78
C VAL A 53 -5.69 14.86 2.40
N ARG A 54 -6.24 15.54 3.40
CA ARG A 54 -7.11 16.69 3.18
C ARG A 54 -6.48 17.95 3.75
N ARG A 55 -6.78 19.05 3.10
CA ARG A 55 -6.39 20.37 3.60
C ARG A 55 -7.57 21.28 3.35
N LYS A 56 -8.08 21.90 4.43
CA LYS A 56 -9.24 22.78 4.36
C LYS A 56 -10.43 22.10 3.70
N GLY A 57 -10.63 20.82 4.01
CA GLY A 57 -11.74 20.05 3.51
C GLY A 57 -11.56 19.47 2.12
N GLU A 58 -10.47 19.81 1.43
CA GLU A 58 -10.25 19.34 0.08
C GLU A 58 -9.17 18.26 0.06
N ILE A 59 -9.37 17.29 -0.83
CA ILE A 59 -8.40 16.21 -0.99
C ILE A 59 -7.21 16.73 -1.77
N VAL A 60 -6.03 16.70 -1.15
CA VAL A 60 -4.81 17.17 -1.79
C VAL A 60 -3.88 16.02 -2.15
N SER A 61 -4.09 14.83 -1.61
CA SER A 61 -3.24 13.71 -1.90
C SER A 61 -3.93 12.42 -1.51
N LYS A 62 -3.56 11.34 -2.19
CA LYS A 62 -4.03 10.00 -1.87
C LYS A 62 -2.82 9.14 -1.59
N ARG A 63 -2.82 8.41 -0.49
CA ARG A 63 -1.64 7.68 -0.04
C ARG A 63 -2.01 6.25 0.32
N ARG A 64 -1.11 5.35 -0.01
CA ARG A 64 -1.22 3.97 0.44
C ARG A 64 -0.34 3.84 1.67
N PHE A 65 -0.92 4.12 2.83
CA PHE A 65 -0.19 4.12 4.09
C PHE A 65 -0.15 2.77 4.77
N ASP A 66 -1.14 1.94 4.47
CA ASP A 66 -1.30 0.67 5.18
C ASP A 66 -0.79 -0.45 4.30
N HIS A 67 0.10 -1.27 4.84
CA HIS A 67 0.78 -2.32 4.08
C HIS A 67 0.77 -3.61 4.86
N VAL A 68 0.86 -4.71 4.13
CA VAL A 68 1.16 -6.01 4.72
C VAL A 68 2.38 -6.56 4.00
N PHE A 69 3.39 -6.92 4.77
CA PHE A 69 4.59 -7.53 4.25
C PHE A 69 4.64 -8.98 4.72
N ALA A 70 4.91 -9.88 3.81
CA ALA A 70 4.89 -11.29 4.15
C ALA A 70 5.95 -12.04 3.38
N SER A 71 6.42 -13.12 3.97
CA SER A 71 7.37 -13.98 3.29
C SER A 71 6.67 -14.70 2.14
N GLN A 72 7.44 -15.02 1.10
CA GLN A 72 6.87 -15.62 -0.08
C GLN A 72 6.31 -17.02 0.17
N GLU A 73 6.78 -17.67 1.24
CA GLU A 73 6.27 -18.99 1.58
C GLU A 73 4.82 -18.98 2.01
N LEU A 74 4.29 -17.81 2.38
CA LEU A 74 2.92 -17.73 2.85
C LEU A 74 1.89 -17.72 1.73
N GLN A 75 2.29 -17.60 0.50
CA GLN A 75 1.44 -17.74 -0.68
C GLN A 75 0.15 -16.92 -0.58
N PRO A 76 0.26 -15.59 -0.67
CA PRO A 76 -0.93 -14.76 -0.65
C PRO A 76 -1.80 -15.01 -1.87
N GLN A 77 -3.11 -15.06 -1.68
CA GLN A 77 -4.08 -15.30 -2.73
C GLN A 77 -4.84 -14.06 -3.10
N ALA A 78 -5.07 -13.17 -2.14
CA ALA A 78 -5.81 -11.95 -2.38
C ALA A 78 -5.33 -10.87 -1.42
N CYS A 79 -5.37 -9.64 -1.89
CA CYS A 79 -5.04 -8.48 -1.07
C CYS A 79 -5.88 -7.33 -1.58
N VAL A 80 -6.77 -6.83 -0.74
CA VAL A 80 -7.66 -5.75 -1.13
C VAL A 80 -7.72 -4.71 -0.02
N TYR A 81 -8.00 -3.47 -0.41
CA TYR A 81 -8.29 -2.41 0.52
C TYR A 81 -9.80 -2.27 0.60
N LEU A 82 -10.33 -2.36 1.81
CA LEU A 82 -11.78 -2.32 2.04
C LEU A 82 -12.20 -0.86 2.11
N ASN A 83 -12.25 -0.23 0.95
CA ASN A 83 -12.45 1.21 0.84
C ASN A 83 -13.82 1.64 1.34
N GLN A 84 -14.79 0.74 1.38
CA GLN A 84 -16.13 1.09 1.83
C GLN A 84 -16.15 1.57 3.27
N PHE A 85 -15.24 1.07 4.11
CA PHE A 85 -15.21 1.51 5.51
C PHE A 85 -14.76 2.96 5.62
N ARG A 86 -13.83 3.37 4.76
CA ARG A 86 -13.40 4.76 4.73
C ARG A 86 -14.48 5.65 4.11
N GLU A 87 -15.12 5.15 3.05
CA GLU A 87 -16.14 5.91 2.34
C GLU A 87 -17.38 6.13 3.21
N LEU A 88 -17.67 5.18 4.09
CA LEU A 88 -18.78 5.30 5.02
C LEU A 88 -18.44 6.08 6.26
N GLY A 89 -17.20 6.52 6.38
CA GLY A 89 -16.78 7.30 7.54
C GLY A 89 -16.55 6.50 8.80
N LEU A 90 -16.47 5.17 8.69
CA LEU A 90 -16.23 4.32 9.84
C LEU A 90 -14.76 4.31 10.26
N SER A 91 -13.88 4.72 9.37
CA SER A 91 -12.46 4.84 9.62
C SER A 91 -11.88 5.86 8.66
N ASP A 92 -10.79 6.53 9.09
CA ASP A 92 -10.03 7.42 8.21
C ASP A 92 -9.27 6.62 7.17
N HIS A 93 -8.96 5.39 7.47
CA HIS A 93 -8.19 4.51 6.62
C HIS A 93 -9.09 3.45 6.00
N SER A 94 -8.65 2.92 4.86
CA SER A 94 -9.23 1.70 4.31
C SER A 94 -8.48 0.53 4.94
N PRO A 95 -9.18 -0.34 5.66
CA PRO A 95 -8.53 -1.54 6.17
C PRO A 95 -7.99 -2.38 5.02
N ILE A 96 -6.92 -3.11 5.28
CA ILE A 96 -6.34 -3.99 4.27
C ILE A 96 -6.63 -5.43 4.69
N GLU A 97 -7.09 -6.22 3.73
CA GLU A 97 -7.40 -7.62 3.97
C GLU A 97 -6.53 -8.48 3.07
N VAL A 98 -5.86 -9.46 3.66
CA VAL A 98 -5.04 -10.39 2.90
C VAL A 98 -5.51 -11.80 3.20
N ILE A 99 -5.63 -12.60 2.14
CA ILE A 99 -6.00 -13.99 2.26
C ILE A 99 -4.82 -14.82 1.79
N PHE A 100 -4.38 -15.73 2.66
CA PHE A 100 -3.28 -16.63 2.34
C PHE A 100 -3.80 -18.02 2.10
N SER A 101 -3.14 -18.77 1.22
CA SER A 101 -3.44 -20.17 1.04
C SER A 101 -3.13 -20.95 2.30
N PRO A 102 -3.92 -21.94 2.64
CA PRO A 102 -3.52 -22.83 3.74
C PRO A 102 -2.21 -23.52 3.39
N SER A 103 -1.37 -23.74 4.40
CA SER A 103 -0.13 -24.45 4.20
C SER A 103 -0.43 -25.92 3.96
N THR A 104 0.22 -26.49 2.94
CA THR A 104 0.12 -27.92 2.69
C THR A 104 1.21 -28.70 3.41
N LYS A 105 2.15 -27.96 4.01
CA LYS A 105 3.23 -28.59 4.76
C LYS A 105 2.84 -28.67 6.21
N ILE A 106 2.08 -29.67 6.51
CA ILE A 106 1.60 -29.83 7.86
C ILE A 106 2.53 -30.79 8.58
N PRO A 107 3.02 -30.37 9.74
CA PRO A 107 3.90 -31.25 10.49
C PRO A 107 3.22 -32.50 10.94
#